data_af91248d81a12c89bb8fc0eb38231eec
#
_entry.id   af91248d81a12c89bb8fc0eb38231eec
#
_cell.length_a   1.000
_cell.length_b   1.000
_cell.length_c   1.000
_cell.angle_alpha   90.00
_cell.angle_beta   90.00
_cell.angle_gamma   90.00
#
_symmetry.space_group_name_H-M   'P 1'
#
loop_
_entity.id
_entity.type
_entity.pdbx_description
1 polymer ?
#
loop_
_entity_poly.entity_id
_entity_poly.type
_entity_poly.pdbx_seq_one_letter_code
_entity_poly.pdbx_strand_id
1 'polypeptide(L)'
;MIQDFADWLVYGLFGLSADTPLGVAVNFFFYDTIKILILLFFISVLMGIINAYFPIERLRNYLVTHKMYGLQYVLASIFGAITPFCSCSSIPLFIGFVKGGIPLGVTFAFLITSPLVNEVAVAMFLGSFGLKVTLIYVISGILLGVIGGFVLGRMHLSPYLSDWVKQIQASSSAQAGEWEKDHTTFIKRLPVIVRDAWKIVSGVLIYILIGIGIGAFMHGFVPEGFFEQYMSKDNWFAVPLSVILAGPMYANAAGIVPVIEVFVAKGIPMGTAIAFMMAVVGLSLPEATLLKKVMTWRLIAIFFGTVAFFIILSGYLFNFVL
;
A
#
# COMPACT_ATOMS: atom_id res chain seq x y z
N MET A 1 -7.34 3.32 22.77
CA MET A 1 -8.81 3.40 22.43
C MET A 1 -9.24 2.27 21.46
N ILE A 2 -8.78 2.19 20.20
CA ILE A 2 -9.20 1.09 19.27
C ILE A 2 -8.69 -0.26 19.78
N GLN A 3 -7.44 -0.33 20.24
CA GLN A 3 -6.87 -1.53 20.84
C GLN A 3 -7.64 -1.96 22.10
N ASP A 4 -7.89 -1.02 23.01
CA ASP A 4 -8.62 -1.30 24.25
C ASP A 4 -10.03 -1.82 23.98
N PHE A 5 -10.66 -1.32 22.92
CA PHE A 5 -11.96 -1.81 22.45
C PHE A 5 -11.87 -3.22 21.88
N ALA A 6 -10.86 -3.52 21.06
CA ALA A 6 -10.63 -4.85 20.51
C ALA A 6 -10.32 -5.85 21.65
N ASP A 7 -9.49 -5.47 22.62
CA ASP A 7 -9.15 -6.28 23.79
C ASP A 7 -10.38 -6.58 24.65
N TRP A 8 -11.18 -5.56 24.91
CA TRP A 8 -12.46 -5.73 25.63
C TRP A 8 -13.42 -6.67 24.89
N LEU A 9 -13.53 -6.51 23.58
CA LEU A 9 -14.42 -7.32 22.76
C LEU A 9 -13.99 -8.79 22.72
N VAL A 10 -12.69 -9.03 22.48
CA VAL A 10 -12.16 -10.39 22.24
C VAL A 10 -11.87 -11.12 23.55
N TYR A 11 -11.21 -10.47 24.47
CA TYR A 11 -10.81 -11.08 25.74
C TYR A 11 -11.90 -10.94 26.80
N GLY A 12 -12.62 -9.81 26.83
CA GLY A 12 -13.69 -9.58 27.80
C GLY A 12 -15.01 -10.23 27.42
N LEU A 13 -15.52 -9.96 26.21
CA LEU A 13 -16.86 -10.42 25.78
C LEU A 13 -16.85 -11.84 25.21
N PHE A 14 -15.89 -12.17 24.32
CA PHE A 14 -15.79 -13.53 23.74
C PHE A 14 -15.06 -14.50 24.64
N GLY A 15 -14.37 -14.03 25.70
CA GLY A 15 -13.68 -14.87 26.68
C GLY A 15 -12.48 -15.64 26.10
N LEU A 16 -11.90 -15.16 24.98
CA LEU A 16 -10.71 -15.78 24.39
C LEU A 16 -9.47 -15.36 25.22
N SER A 17 -8.51 -16.29 25.39
CA SER A 17 -7.26 -15.97 26.06
C SER A 17 -6.29 -15.27 25.12
N ALA A 18 -5.57 -14.25 25.63
CA ALA A 18 -4.52 -13.55 24.91
C ALA A 18 -3.31 -14.44 24.56
N ASP A 19 -3.14 -15.55 25.28
CA ASP A 19 -2.02 -16.49 25.07
C ASP A 19 -2.32 -17.54 23.99
N THR A 20 -3.56 -17.58 23.48
CA THR A 20 -3.93 -18.56 22.44
C THR A 20 -3.74 -18.00 21.04
N PRO A 21 -3.25 -18.81 20.06
CA PRO A 21 -3.14 -18.40 18.67
C PRO A 21 -4.44 -17.83 18.09
N LEU A 22 -5.57 -18.42 18.48
CA LEU A 22 -6.90 -17.98 18.08
C LEU A 22 -7.26 -16.61 18.70
N GLY A 23 -6.96 -16.39 19.98
CA GLY A 23 -7.23 -15.12 20.65
C GLY A 23 -6.43 -13.98 20.02
N VAL A 24 -5.15 -14.22 19.73
CA VAL A 24 -4.28 -13.25 19.02
C VAL A 24 -4.80 -12.96 17.63
N ALA A 25 -5.15 -13.99 16.84
CA ALA A 25 -5.66 -13.81 15.48
C ALA A 25 -6.98 -13.02 15.46
N VAL A 26 -7.93 -13.35 16.33
CA VAL A 26 -9.24 -12.68 16.39
C VAL A 26 -9.08 -11.23 16.88
N ASN A 27 -8.21 -10.97 17.85
CA ASN A 27 -7.91 -9.61 18.31
C ASN A 27 -7.32 -8.76 17.19
N PHE A 28 -6.31 -9.28 16.50
CA PHE A 28 -5.71 -8.63 15.33
C PHE A 28 -6.77 -8.33 14.25
N PHE A 29 -7.64 -9.29 13.95
CA PHE A 29 -8.70 -9.12 12.95
C PHE A 29 -9.63 -7.94 13.29
N PHE A 30 -10.15 -7.88 14.51
CA PHE A 30 -11.05 -6.78 14.90
C PHE A 30 -10.32 -5.43 14.99
N TYR A 31 -9.14 -5.41 15.57
CA TYR A 31 -8.34 -4.20 15.70
C TYR A 31 -8.03 -3.58 14.32
N ASP A 32 -7.45 -4.37 13.42
CA ASP A 32 -7.05 -3.88 12.10
C ASP A 32 -8.25 -3.56 11.20
N THR A 33 -9.33 -4.36 11.28
CA THR A 33 -10.56 -4.08 10.52
C THR A 33 -11.12 -2.71 10.89
N ILE A 34 -11.30 -2.41 12.17
CA ILE A 34 -11.85 -1.14 12.64
C ILE A 34 -10.93 0.01 12.26
N LYS A 35 -9.62 -0.14 12.50
CA LYS A 35 -8.60 0.87 12.18
C LYS A 35 -8.58 1.20 10.68
N ILE A 36 -8.56 0.17 9.83
CA ILE A 36 -8.51 0.34 8.38
C ILE A 36 -9.78 0.96 7.84
N LEU A 37 -10.97 0.55 8.31
CA LEU A 37 -12.24 1.12 7.86
C LEU A 37 -12.37 2.60 8.22
N ILE A 38 -11.98 2.98 9.44
CA ILE A 38 -11.97 4.38 9.87
C ILE A 38 -11.02 5.20 8.99
N LEU A 39 -9.77 4.73 8.85
CA LEU A 39 -8.76 5.42 8.06
C LEU A 39 -9.18 5.57 6.59
N LEU A 40 -9.68 4.48 5.98
CA LEU A 40 -10.16 4.46 4.60
C LEU A 40 -11.31 5.46 4.39
N PHE A 41 -12.24 5.53 5.32
CA PHE A 41 -13.36 6.47 5.24
C PHE A 41 -12.86 7.93 5.30
N PHE A 42 -12.03 8.26 6.28
CA PHE A 42 -11.50 9.63 6.42
C PHE A 42 -10.68 10.05 5.19
N ILE A 43 -9.81 9.18 4.68
CA ILE A 43 -9.01 9.47 3.48
C ILE A 43 -9.90 9.58 2.24
N SER A 44 -10.93 8.75 2.11
CA SER A 44 -11.88 8.84 1.00
C SER A 44 -12.64 10.16 1.00
N VAL A 45 -13.04 10.64 2.18
CA VAL A 45 -13.67 11.97 2.35
C VAL A 45 -12.67 13.08 2.00
N LEU A 46 -11.46 13.03 2.54
CA LEU A 46 -10.39 14.00 2.25
C LEU A 46 -10.10 14.08 0.74
N MET A 47 -9.99 12.93 0.07
CA MET A 47 -9.81 12.89 -1.38
C MET A 47 -11.02 13.39 -2.15
N GLY A 48 -12.23 13.15 -1.66
CA GLY A 48 -13.46 13.74 -2.22
C GLY A 48 -13.42 15.26 -2.15
N ILE A 49 -12.95 15.83 -1.02
CA ILE A 49 -12.75 17.27 -0.86
C ILE A 49 -11.69 17.80 -1.81
N ILE A 50 -10.51 17.16 -1.87
CA ILE A 50 -9.43 17.55 -2.78
C ILE A 50 -9.92 17.52 -4.23
N ASN A 51 -10.58 16.46 -4.67
CA ASN A 51 -11.11 16.33 -6.02
C ASN A 51 -12.19 17.37 -6.36
N ALA A 52 -12.95 17.84 -5.35
CA ALA A 52 -14.00 18.84 -5.54
C ALA A 52 -13.46 20.27 -5.67
N TYR A 53 -12.27 20.56 -5.10
CA TYR A 53 -11.70 21.92 -5.06
C TYR A 53 -10.40 22.05 -5.86
N PHE A 54 -9.66 20.98 -6.03
CA PHE A 54 -8.42 21.00 -6.78
C PHE A 54 -8.69 20.69 -8.26
N PRO A 55 -8.29 21.56 -9.20
CA PRO A 55 -8.53 21.37 -10.63
C PRO A 55 -7.62 20.26 -11.19
N ILE A 56 -7.94 18.99 -10.87
CA ILE A 56 -7.17 17.82 -11.32
C ILE A 56 -7.05 17.77 -12.83
N GLU A 57 -8.05 18.27 -13.56
CA GLU A 57 -7.99 18.39 -15.03
C GLU A 57 -6.87 19.32 -15.51
N ARG A 58 -6.61 20.41 -14.79
CA ARG A 58 -5.47 21.29 -15.11
C ARG A 58 -4.14 20.59 -14.87
N LEU A 59 -4.02 19.84 -13.76
CA LEU A 59 -2.85 19.03 -13.48
C LEU A 59 -2.67 17.92 -14.53
N ARG A 60 -3.75 17.22 -14.91
CA ARG A 60 -3.73 16.24 -15.99
C ARG A 60 -3.27 16.86 -17.30
N ASN A 61 -3.89 17.96 -17.71
CA ASN A 61 -3.54 18.63 -18.96
C ASN A 61 -2.08 19.11 -18.95
N TYR A 62 -1.59 19.62 -17.82
CA TYR A 62 -0.19 19.96 -17.63
C TYR A 62 0.73 18.74 -17.78
N LEU A 63 0.43 17.62 -17.12
CA LEU A 63 1.19 16.37 -17.19
C LEU A 63 1.19 15.71 -18.56
N VAL A 64 0.08 15.84 -19.31
CA VAL A 64 -0.07 15.28 -20.67
C VAL A 64 0.58 16.17 -21.72
N THR A 65 0.44 17.49 -21.59
CA THR A 65 0.89 18.45 -22.60
C THR A 65 2.38 18.74 -22.52
N HIS A 66 2.93 18.74 -21.30
CA HIS A 66 4.36 18.96 -21.10
C HIS A 66 5.12 17.64 -21.15
N LYS A 67 6.03 17.50 -22.10
CA LYS A 67 6.96 16.36 -22.18
C LYS A 67 7.95 16.44 -21.00
N MET A 68 7.54 15.96 -19.83
CA MET A 68 8.34 16.00 -18.60
C MET A 68 9.45 14.93 -18.55
N TYR A 69 9.75 14.26 -19.68
CA TYR A 69 10.86 13.30 -19.82
C TYR A 69 11.06 12.32 -18.64
N GLY A 70 9.96 11.94 -17.97
CA GLY A 70 10.01 11.03 -16.81
C GLY A 70 9.97 11.71 -15.43
N LEU A 71 10.12 13.04 -15.33
CA LEU A 71 10.02 13.77 -14.05
C LEU A 71 8.68 13.55 -13.33
N GLN A 72 7.61 13.31 -14.07
CA GLN A 72 6.29 12.98 -13.53
C GLN A 72 6.28 11.73 -12.65
N TYR A 73 7.08 10.71 -12.98
CA TYR A 73 7.23 9.49 -12.16
C TYR A 73 7.99 9.78 -10.87
N VAL A 74 9.02 10.61 -10.95
CA VAL A 74 9.82 11.04 -9.79
C VAL A 74 8.93 11.82 -8.82
N LEU A 75 8.18 12.81 -9.32
CA LEU A 75 7.26 13.59 -8.50
C LEU A 75 6.17 12.72 -7.84
N ALA A 76 5.60 11.77 -8.58
CA ALA A 76 4.60 10.84 -8.05
C ALA A 76 5.19 9.93 -6.97
N SER A 77 6.40 9.42 -7.15
CA SER A 77 7.11 8.59 -6.16
C SER A 77 7.47 9.39 -4.91
N ILE A 78 8.01 10.62 -5.06
CA ILE A 78 8.29 11.50 -3.92
C ILE A 78 7.00 11.83 -3.17
N PHE A 79 5.93 12.14 -3.88
CA PHE A 79 4.62 12.37 -3.28
C PHE A 79 4.13 11.14 -2.51
N GLY A 80 4.30 9.92 -3.07
CA GLY A 80 4.01 8.67 -2.38
C GLY A 80 4.82 8.47 -1.10
N ALA A 81 6.11 8.82 -1.11
CA ALA A 81 7.00 8.69 0.05
C ALA A 81 6.72 9.69 1.17
N ILE A 82 6.24 10.89 0.84
CA ILE A 82 5.94 11.94 1.83
C ILE A 82 4.55 11.78 2.44
N THR A 83 3.63 11.13 1.70
CA THR A 83 2.24 10.99 2.16
C THR A 83 2.11 9.83 3.15
N PRO A 84 1.48 10.05 4.34
CA PRO A 84 1.33 9.03 5.38
C PRO A 84 0.24 8.01 5.03
N PHE A 85 0.35 7.39 3.85
CA PHE A 85 -0.68 6.47 3.37
C PHE A 85 -0.19 5.02 3.42
N CYS A 86 -0.95 4.16 4.10
CA CYS A 86 -0.80 2.72 3.95
C CYS A 86 -1.36 2.25 2.60
N SER A 87 -1.08 1.04 2.21
CA SER A 87 -1.61 0.41 0.98
C SER A 87 -3.14 0.51 0.87
N CYS A 88 -3.85 0.36 1.98
CA CYS A 88 -5.32 0.47 2.02
C CYS A 88 -5.83 1.86 1.65
N SER A 89 -5.15 2.91 2.08
CA SER A 89 -5.52 4.30 1.80
C SER A 89 -5.03 4.78 0.42
N SER A 90 -4.05 4.11 -0.16
CA SER A 90 -3.59 4.38 -1.53
C SER A 90 -4.63 4.02 -2.59
N ILE A 91 -5.59 3.12 -2.30
CA ILE A 91 -6.65 2.72 -3.25
C ILE A 91 -7.61 3.86 -3.60
N PRO A 92 -8.20 4.61 -2.64
CA PRO A 92 -9.01 5.78 -2.96
C PRO A 92 -8.25 6.84 -3.77
N LEU A 93 -6.96 7.05 -3.45
CA LEU A 93 -6.08 7.94 -4.21
C LEU A 93 -5.84 7.43 -5.64
N PHE A 94 -5.55 6.15 -5.79
CA PHE A 94 -5.44 5.50 -7.08
C PHE A 94 -6.70 5.73 -7.93
N ILE A 95 -7.88 5.48 -7.36
CA ILE A 95 -9.17 5.75 -8.02
C ILE A 95 -9.30 7.22 -8.37
N GLY A 96 -8.95 8.13 -7.45
CA GLY A 96 -8.98 9.57 -7.67
C GLY A 96 -8.08 10.01 -8.82
N PHE A 97 -6.86 9.49 -8.90
CA PHE A 97 -5.92 9.78 -9.99
C PHE A 97 -6.40 9.23 -11.33
N VAL A 98 -6.91 7.99 -11.34
CA VAL A 98 -7.48 7.39 -12.55
C VAL A 98 -8.73 8.13 -13.01
N LYS A 99 -9.60 8.56 -12.08
CA LYS A 99 -10.75 9.44 -12.38
C LYS A 99 -10.31 10.78 -12.98
N GLY A 100 -9.29 11.39 -12.37
CA GLY A 100 -8.69 12.64 -12.87
C GLY A 100 -7.95 12.47 -14.21
N GLY A 101 -7.83 11.25 -14.74
CA GLY A 101 -7.19 10.93 -16.01
C GLY A 101 -5.67 11.09 -15.98
N ILE A 102 -5.05 11.00 -14.79
CA ILE A 102 -3.59 10.95 -14.65
C ILE A 102 -3.07 9.67 -15.33
N PRO A 103 -1.96 9.73 -16.08
CA PRO A 103 -1.39 8.56 -16.75
C PRO A 103 -1.16 7.40 -15.78
N LEU A 104 -1.59 6.19 -16.17
CA LEU A 104 -1.60 5.02 -15.29
C LEU A 104 -0.21 4.67 -14.72
N GLY A 105 0.85 4.88 -15.51
CA GLY A 105 2.22 4.67 -15.03
C GLY A 105 2.62 5.62 -13.90
N VAL A 106 2.19 6.87 -13.94
CA VAL A 106 2.43 7.87 -12.87
C VAL A 106 1.66 7.45 -11.62
N THR A 107 0.44 6.98 -11.79
CA THR A 107 -0.40 6.44 -10.70
C THR A 107 0.24 5.20 -10.07
N PHE A 108 0.84 4.31 -10.88
CA PHE A 108 1.59 3.17 -10.38
C PHE A 108 2.87 3.57 -9.64
N ALA A 109 3.61 4.57 -10.10
CA ALA A 109 4.78 5.08 -9.38
C ALA A 109 4.41 5.50 -7.95
N PHE A 110 3.30 6.23 -7.79
CA PHE A 110 2.75 6.56 -6.48
C PHE A 110 2.35 5.32 -5.68
N LEU A 111 1.59 4.40 -6.30
CA LEU A 111 1.05 3.21 -5.64
C LEU A 111 2.14 2.25 -5.15
N ILE A 112 3.28 2.17 -5.85
CA ILE A 112 4.43 1.36 -5.45
C ILE A 112 5.16 2.02 -4.27
N THR A 113 5.44 3.33 -4.37
CA THR A 113 6.28 4.00 -3.36
C THR A 113 5.56 4.19 -2.04
N SER A 114 4.27 4.52 -2.06
CA SER A 114 3.50 4.86 -0.86
C SER A 114 3.51 3.78 0.23
N PRO A 115 3.29 2.48 -0.02
CA PRO A 115 3.42 1.46 1.00
C PRO A 115 4.87 1.12 1.34
N LEU A 116 5.79 1.21 0.36
CA LEU A 116 7.18 0.80 0.55
C LEU A 116 7.98 1.81 1.39
N VAL A 117 7.70 3.10 1.27
CA VAL A 117 8.41 4.18 1.98
C VAL A 117 7.37 5.04 2.67
N ASN A 118 7.28 4.93 3.98
CA ASN A 118 6.43 5.80 4.79
C ASN A 118 7.22 6.39 5.97
N GLU A 119 6.70 7.47 6.55
CA GLU A 119 7.35 8.21 7.61
C GLU A 119 7.64 7.39 8.87
N VAL A 120 6.74 6.43 9.20
CA VAL A 120 6.90 5.57 10.38
C VAL A 120 8.07 4.60 10.16
N ALA A 121 8.14 3.95 8.99
CA ALA A 121 9.25 3.09 8.64
C ALA A 121 10.57 3.87 8.63
N VAL A 122 10.59 5.06 8.01
CA VAL A 122 11.79 5.92 7.97
C VAL A 122 12.25 6.30 9.37
N ALA A 123 11.34 6.72 10.26
CA ALA A 123 11.67 7.09 11.62
C ALA A 123 12.23 5.89 12.42
N MET A 124 11.62 4.72 12.29
CA MET A 124 12.09 3.50 12.95
C MET A 124 13.45 3.05 12.42
N PHE A 125 13.64 3.02 11.08
CA PHE A 125 14.93 2.68 10.48
C PHE A 125 16.03 3.64 10.91
N LEU A 126 15.73 4.93 11.02
CA LEU A 126 16.69 5.93 11.50
C LEU A 126 17.12 5.65 12.95
N GLY A 127 16.17 5.25 13.79
CA GLY A 127 16.45 4.89 15.20
C GLY A 127 17.25 3.59 15.35
N SER A 128 16.92 2.56 14.54
CA SER A 128 17.47 1.21 14.72
C SER A 128 18.76 0.98 13.93
N PHE A 129 18.84 1.47 12.70
CA PHE A 129 19.93 1.16 11.74
C PHE A 129 20.76 2.38 11.34
N GLY A 130 20.39 3.56 11.80
CA GLY A 130 21.08 4.82 11.53
C GLY A 130 20.87 5.39 10.14
N LEU A 131 21.44 6.57 9.91
CA LEU A 131 21.18 7.40 8.74
C LEU A 131 21.56 6.73 7.41
N LYS A 132 22.71 6.02 7.34
CA LYS A 132 23.18 5.40 6.10
C LYS A 132 22.19 4.40 5.55
N VAL A 133 21.74 3.46 6.38
CA VAL A 133 20.79 2.40 5.98
C VAL A 133 19.44 3.02 5.61
N THR A 134 18.96 3.99 6.39
CA THR A 134 17.72 4.70 6.14
C THR A 134 17.72 5.44 4.80
N LEU A 135 18.78 6.15 4.47
CA LEU A 135 18.89 6.85 3.19
C LEU A 135 18.90 5.88 2.01
N ILE A 136 19.64 4.78 2.12
CA ILE A 136 19.67 3.75 1.08
C ILE A 136 18.27 3.16 0.88
N TYR A 137 17.56 2.84 1.97
CA TYR A 137 16.19 2.34 1.94
C TYR A 137 15.23 3.32 1.25
N VAL A 138 15.22 4.59 1.65
CA VAL A 138 14.33 5.62 1.10
C VAL A 138 14.62 5.87 -0.39
N ILE A 139 15.88 6.05 -0.75
CA ILE A 139 16.29 6.30 -2.14
C ILE A 139 15.91 5.11 -3.01
N SER A 140 16.18 3.89 -2.56
CA SER A 140 15.83 2.69 -3.31
C SER A 140 14.34 2.51 -3.49
N GLY A 141 13.52 2.78 -2.46
CA GLY A 141 12.06 2.70 -2.55
C GLY A 141 11.48 3.72 -3.53
N ILE A 142 12.01 4.96 -3.54
CA ILE A 142 11.64 5.98 -4.53
C ILE A 142 12.06 5.55 -5.94
N LEU A 143 13.28 5.07 -6.14
CA LEU A 143 13.76 4.57 -7.43
C LEU A 143 12.93 3.39 -7.93
N LEU A 144 12.56 2.48 -7.04
CA LEU A 144 11.72 1.33 -7.33
C LEU A 144 10.34 1.79 -7.84
N GLY A 145 9.74 2.79 -7.19
CA GLY A 145 8.50 3.41 -7.64
C GLY A 145 8.63 4.08 -9.01
N VAL A 146 9.69 4.85 -9.24
CA VAL A 146 9.94 5.54 -10.52
C VAL A 146 10.11 4.52 -11.65
N ILE A 147 11.01 3.55 -11.48
CA ILE A 147 11.32 2.56 -12.51
C ILE A 147 10.12 1.64 -12.73
N GLY A 148 9.49 1.14 -11.65
CA GLY A 148 8.31 0.30 -11.73
C GLY A 148 7.13 0.99 -12.41
N GLY A 149 6.86 2.24 -12.03
CA GLY A 149 5.83 3.07 -12.66
C GLY A 149 6.10 3.34 -14.15
N PHE A 150 7.35 3.61 -14.51
CA PHE A 150 7.76 3.81 -15.88
C PHE A 150 7.59 2.53 -16.72
N VAL A 151 8.05 1.37 -16.23
CA VAL A 151 7.92 0.07 -16.90
C VAL A 151 6.44 -0.28 -17.09
N LEU A 152 5.64 -0.23 -16.01
CA LEU A 152 4.21 -0.52 -16.07
C LEU A 152 3.46 0.49 -16.96
N GLY A 153 3.86 1.74 -16.98
CA GLY A 153 3.28 2.77 -17.84
C GLY A 153 3.47 2.50 -19.33
N ARG A 154 4.58 1.87 -19.70
CA ARG A 154 4.85 1.47 -21.10
C ARG A 154 4.08 0.25 -21.57
N MET A 155 3.60 -0.58 -20.66
CA MET A 155 2.92 -1.84 -20.99
C MET A 155 1.45 -1.68 -21.42
N HIS A 156 0.92 -0.44 -21.54
CA HIS A 156 -0.47 -0.14 -21.96
C HIS A 156 -1.52 -0.96 -21.17
N LEU A 157 -1.45 -0.96 -19.86
CA LEU A 157 -2.23 -1.81 -18.95
C LEU A 157 -3.67 -1.31 -18.71
N SER A 158 -4.09 -0.19 -19.31
CA SER A 158 -5.44 0.39 -19.14
C SER A 158 -6.59 -0.59 -19.41
N PRO A 159 -6.52 -1.53 -20.38
CA PRO A 159 -7.59 -2.51 -20.60
C PRO A 159 -7.83 -3.46 -19.43
N TYR A 160 -6.82 -3.67 -18.59
CA TYR A 160 -6.87 -4.59 -17.44
C TYR A 160 -7.34 -3.94 -16.14
N LEU A 161 -7.76 -2.67 -16.17
CA LEU A 161 -8.51 -2.07 -15.06
C LEU A 161 -9.86 -2.75 -14.89
N SER A 162 -10.39 -2.80 -13.67
CA SER A 162 -11.71 -3.39 -13.41
C SER A 162 -12.81 -2.59 -14.11
N ASP A 163 -13.90 -3.26 -14.47
CA ASP A 163 -15.04 -2.60 -15.12
C ASP A 163 -15.68 -1.55 -14.21
N TRP A 164 -15.61 -1.77 -12.89
CA TRP A 164 -16.06 -0.79 -11.91
C TRP A 164 -15.26 0.53 -11.98
N VAL A 165 -13.94 0.48 -12.12
CA VAL A 165 -13.10 1.68 -12.29
C VAL A 165 -13.37 2.35 -13.64
N LYS A 166 -13.54 1.57 -14.72
CA LYS A 166 -13.88 2.09 -16.05
C LYS A 166 -15.23 2.83 -16.05
N GLN A 167 -16.24 2.27 -15.37
CA GLN A 167 -17.55 2.92 -15.23
C GLN A 167 -17.44 4.22 -14.43
N ILE A 168 -16.67 4.23 -13.34
CA ILE A 168 -16.43 5.44 -12.55
C ILE A 168 -15.70 6.50 -13.40
N GLN A 169 -14.70 6.11 -14.18
CA GLN A 169 -13.97 7.02 -15.06
C GLN A 169 -14.89 7.63 -16.15
N ALA A 170 -15.75 6.82 -16.75
CA ALA A 170 -16.73 7.29 -17.73
C ALA A 170 -17.77 8.24 -17.13
N SER A 171 -18.27 7.97 -15.92
CA SER A 171 -19.22 8.85 -15.23
C SER A 171 -18.61 10.17 -14.76
N SER A 172 -17.33 10.17 -14.41
CA SER A 172 -16.63 11.36 -13.91
C SER A 172 -16.32 12.35 -15.03
N SER A 173 -16.02 11.88 -16.25
CA SER A 173 -15.84 12.77 -17.39
C SER A 173 -17.13 13.52 -17.77
N ALA A 174 -18.30 12.95 -17.48
CA ALA A 174 -19.59 13.62 -17.67
C ALA A 174 -19.89 14.64 -16.55
N GLN A 175 -19.53 14.32 -15.29
CA GLN A 175 -19.80 15.18 -14.14
C GLN A 175 -18.78 16.31 -13.96
N ALA A 176 -17.53 16.14 -14.38
CA ALA A 176 -16.50 17.18 -14.24
C ALA A 176 -16.87 18.47 -14.99
N GLY A 177 -17.53 18.35 -16.16
CA GLY A 177 -18.05 19.50 -16.91
C GLY A 177 -19.20 20.25 -16.22
N GLU A 178 -19.94 19.63 -15.32
CA GLU A 178 -21.02 20.26 -14.55
C GLU A 178 -20.48 20.95 -13.29
N TRP A 179 -19.46 20.39 -12.64
CA TRP A 179 -18.92 20.92 -11.37
C TRP A 179 -18.06 22.18 -11.55
N GLU A 180 -17.48 22.38 -12.72
CA GLU A 180 -16.72 23.60 -13.05
C GLU A 180 -17.63 24.84 -13.22
N LYS A 181 -18.94 24.62 -13.48
CA LYS A 181 -19.94 25.66 -13.68
C LYS A 181 -20.72 26.05 -12.42
N ASP A 182 -20.62 25.25 -11.34
CA ASP A 182 -21.48 25.40 -10.18
C ASP A 182 -20.69 25.92 -8.97
N HIS A 183 -20.88 27.22 -8.65
CA HIS A 183 -20.34 27.88 -7.47
C HIS A 183 -21.06 27.45 -6.16
N THR A 184 -21.38 26.16 -6.01
CA THR A 184 -22.08 25.68 -4.81
C THR A 184 -21.16 25.69 -3.58
N THR A 185 -21.71 26.17 -2.47
CA THR A 185 -21.04 26.28 -1.18
C THR A 185 -20.59 24.89 -0.66
N PHE A 186 -19.44 24.82 0.01
CA PHE A 186 -18.85 23.61 0.62
C PHE A 186 -19.87 22.73 1.35
N ILE A 187 -20.75 23.36 2.14
CA ILE A 187 -21.78 22.67 2.94
C ILE A 187 -22.74 21.84 2.06
N LYS A 188 -23.06 22.30 0.84
CA LYS A 188 -23.94 21.56 -0.08
C LYS A 188 -23.23 20.39 -0.77
N ARG A 189 -21.91 20.44 -0.92
CA ARG A 189 -21.10 19.38 -1.53
C ARG A 189 -20.72 18.27 -0.55
N LEU A 190 -20.60 18.59 0.73
CA LEU A 190 -20.17 17.64 1.76
C LEU A 190 -21.02 16.35 1.83
N PRO A 191 -22.37 16.39 1.78
CA PRO A 191 -23.17 15.16 1.80
C PRO A 191 -22.90 14.24 0.60
N VAL A 192 -22.63 14.82 -0.57
CA VAL A 192 -22.31 14.06 -1.80
C VAL A 192 -20.95 13.39 -1.65
N ILE A 193 -19.95 14.14 -1.16
CA ILE A 193 -18.59 13.63 -0.90
C ILE A 193 -18.63 12.48 0.10
N VAL A 194 -19.35 12.63 1.21
CA VAL A 194 -19.52 11.58 2.24
C VAL A 194 -20.21 10.35 1.66
N ARG A 195 -21.27 10.53 0.86
CA ARG A 195 -21.96 9.42 0.19
C ARG A 195 -21.03 8.68 -0.77
N ASP A 196 -20.22 9.39 -1.55
CA ASP A 196 -19.28 8.77 -2.47
C ASP A 196 -18.13 8.06 -1.73
N ALA A 197 -17.63 8.64 -0.65
CA ALA A 197 -16.68 7.97 0.25
C ALA A 197 -17.28 6.67 0.82
N TRP A 198 -18.53 6.70 1.27
CA TRP A 198 -19.21 5.49 1.76
C TRP A 198 -19.38 4.42 0.68
N LYS A 199 -19.69 4.80 -0.57
CA LYS A 199 -19.74 3.87 -1.69
C LYS A 199 -18.39 3.21 -1.97
N ILE A 200 -17.29 3.96 -1.84
CA ILE A 200 -15.93 3.40 -2.00
C ILE A 200 -15.67 2.39 -0.89
N VAL A 201 -15.87 2.78 0.37
CA VAL A 201 -15.64 1.91 1.53
C VAL A 201 -16.48 0.64 1.46
N SER A 202 -17.79 0.77 1.23
CA SER A 202 -18.69 -0.38 1.11
C SER A 202 -18.34 -1.28 -0.08
N GLY A 203 -17.87 -0.68 -1.18
CA GLY A 203 -17.44 -1.42 -2.37
C GLY A 203 -16.19 -2.27 -2.16
N VAL A 204 -15.31 -1.91 -1.23
CA VAL A 204 -14.08 -2.67 -0.92
C VAL A 204 -14.18 -3.47 0.37
N LEU A 205 -15.25 -3.32 1.16
CA LEU A 205 -15.40 -3.92 2.49
C LEU A 205 -15.13 -5.43 2.52
N ILE A 206 -15.74 -6.18 1.60
CA ILE A 206 -15.56 -7.65 1.56
C ILE A 206 -14.11 -8.06 1.30
N TYR A 207 -13.41 -7.30 0.46
CA TYR A 207 -12.00 -7.55 0.16
C TYR A 207 -11.10 -7.23 1.36
N ILE A 208 -11.45 -6.17 2.13
CA ILE A 208 -10.78 -5.84 3.40
C ILE A 208 -10.94 -6.98 4.39
N LEU A 209 -12.16 -7.46 4.61
CA LEU A 209 -12.44 -8.54 5.57
C LEU A 209 -11.70 -9.83 5.19
N ILE A 210 -11.69 -10.21 3.91
CA ILE A 210 -10.95 -11.39 3.44
C ILE A 210 -9.44 -11.18 3.63
N GLY A 211 -8.93 -10.02 3.23
CA GLY A 211 -7.51 -9.71 3.33
C GLY A 211 -7.00 -9.72 4.77
N ILE A 212 -7.70 -9.02 5.68
CA ILE A 212 -7.33 -8.99 7.10
C ILE A 212 -7.52 -10.37 7.75
N GLY A 213 -8.54 -11.14 7.32
CA GLY A 213 -8.74 -12.50 7.80
C GLY A 213 -7.56 -13.42 7.49
N ILE A 214 -7.00 -13.35 6.28
CA ILE A 214 -5.77 -14.07 5.92
C ILE A 214 -4.59 -13.58 6.76
N GLY A 215 -4.42 -12.26 6.91
CA GLY A 215 -3.37 -11.66 7.73
C GLY A 215 -3.46 -12.07 9.20
N ALA A 216 -4.66 -12.07 9.77
CA ALA A 216 -4.94 -12.49 11.14
C ALA A 216 -4.61 -13.97 11.37
N PHE A 217 -4.97 -14.83 10.40
CA PHE A 217 -4.59 -16.25 10.46
C PHE A 217 -3.07 -16.41 10.49
N MET A 218 -2.36 -15.73 9.61
CA MET A 218 -0.90 -15.78 9.57
C MET A 218 -0.27 -15.28 10.88
N HIS A 219 -0.78 -14.15 11.41
CA HIS A 219 -0.28 -13.55 12.66
C HIS A 219 -0.47 -14.46 13.89
N GLY A 220 -1.56 -15.21 13.95
CA GLY A 220 -1.83 -16.10 15.07
C GLY A 220 -1.16 -17.47 14.98
N PHE A 221 -0.97 -18.02 13.78
CA PHE A 221 -0.59 -19.42 13.59
C PHE A 221 0.81 -19.66 13.04
N VAL A 222 1.50 -18.64 12.49
CA VAL A 222 2.84 -18.81 11.94
C VAL A 222 3.89 -18.35 12.94
N PRO A 223 4.78 -19.24 13.44
CA PRO A 223 5.86 -18.88 14.35
C PRO A 223 6.89 -17.96 13.66
N GLU A 224 7.37 -16.95 14.38
CA GLU A 224 8.42 -16.02 13.87
C GLU A 224 9.72 -16.76 13.47
N GLY A 225 10.10 -17.79 14.21
CA GLY A 225 11.29 -18.60 13.92
C GLY A 225 11.24 -19.42 12.63
N PHE A 226 10.05 -19.58 12.01
CA PHE A 226 9.92 -20.29 10.73
C PHE A 226 10.70 -19.61 9.60
N PHE A 227 10.73 -18.29 9.59
CA PHE A 227 11.38 -17.52 8.52
C PHE A 227 12.91 -17.52 8.63
N GLU A 228 13.46 -17.60 9.85
CA GLU A 228 14.91 -17.54 10.10
C GLU A 228 15.66 -18.70 9.46
N GLN A 229 15.07 -19.89 9.50
CA GLN A 229 15.69 -21.11 8.95
C GLN A 229 15.95 -21.01 7.44
N TYR A 230 15.12 -20.28 6.70
CA TYR A 230 15.17 -20.18 5.24
C TYR A 230 15.92 -18.95 4.72
N MET A 231 16.14 -17.94 5.54
CA MET A 231 16.76 -16.66 5.16
C MET A 231 18.23 -16.53 5.56
N SER A 232 18.92 -17.65 5.84
CA SER A 232 20.31 -17.66 6.29
C SER A 232 21.30 -17.12 5.24
N LYS A 233 22.47 -16.65 5.73
CA LYS A 233 23.52 -15.99 4.93
C LYS A 233 24.10 -16.86 3.81
N ASP A 234 24.08 -18.18 4.00
CA ASP A 234 24.71 -19.15 3.08
C ASP A 234 23.83 -19.50 1.87
N ASN A 235 22.62 -18.97 1.79
CA ASN A 235 21.67 -19.29 0.76
C ASN A 235 21.58 -18.17 -0.28
N TRP A 236 22.09 -18.40 -1.49
CA TRP A 236 21.92 -17.45 -2.61
C TRP A 236 20.44 -17.09 -2.85
N PHE A 237 19.54 -18.05 -2.68
CA PHE A 237 18.10 -17.85 -2.88
C PHE A 237 17.41 -17.18 -1.68
N ALA A 238 18.14 -16.77 -0.64
CA ALA A 238 17.54 -16.14 0.56
C ALA A 238 16.70 -14.91 0.22
N VAL A 239 17.16 -14.05 -0.71
CA VAL A 239 16.41 -12.86 -1.13
C VAL A 239 15.11 -13.20 -1.90
N PRO A 240 15.11 -13.99 -2.98
CA PRO A 240 13.86 -14.40 -3.63
C PRO A 240 12.93 -15.16 -2.70
N LEU A 241 13.49 -16.04 -1.86
CA LEU A 241 12.71 -16.83 -0.93
C LEU A 241 12.03 -15.95 0.14
N SER A 242 12.74 -14.94 0.66
CA SER A 242 12.19 -13.98 1.60
C SER A 242 11.00 -13.21 1.00
N VAL A 243 11.08 -12.82 -0.27
CA VAL A 243 9.98 -12.14 -0.98
C VAL A 243 8.77 -13.06 -1.18
N ILE A 244 9.00 -14.33 -1.51
CA ILE A 244 7.91 -15.32 -1.66
C ILE A 244 7.25 -15.63 -0.32
N LEU A 245 8.04 -15.83 0.74
CA LEU A 245 7.55 -16.11 2.09
C LEU A 245 6.79 -14.91 2.69
N ALA A 246 7.17 -13.70 2.30
CA ALA A 246 6.47 -12.47 2.70
C ALA A 246 5.06 -12.35 2.09
N GLY A 247 4.82 -12.91 0.90
CA GLY A 247 3.57 -12.77 0.15
C GLY A 247 2.28 -13.09 0.93
N PRO A 248 2.20 -14.20 1.70
CA PRO A 248 1.04 -14.50 2.52
C PRO A 248 0.89 -13.59 3.74
N MET A 249 1.99 -12.95 4.18
CA MET A 249 1.99 -12.13 5.40
C MET A 249 1.40 -10.75 5.15
N TYR A 250 0.86 -10.19 6.22
CA TYR A 250 0.43 -8.81 6.26
C TYR A 250 0.91 -8.18 7.55
N ALA A 251 1.69 -7.13 7.43
CA ALA A 251 2.04 -6.26 8.55
C ALA A 251 2.18 -4.82 8.08
N ASN A 252 1.89 -3.88 8.97
CA ASN A 252 2.25 -2.50 8.72
C ASN A 252 3.75 -2.30 8.98
N ALA A 253 4.31 -1.21 8.47
CA ALA A 253 5.74 -0.92 8.64
C ALA A 253 6.16 -0.85 10.12
N ALA A 254 5.32 -0.30 11.01
CA ALA A 254 5.61 -0.23 12.44
C ALA A 254 5.69 -1.61 13.11
N GLY A 255 4.91 -2.58 12.64
CA GLY A 255 4.92 -3.94 13.18
C GLY A 255 6.08 -4.79 12.67
N ILE A 256 6.52 -4.56 11.42
CA ILE A 256 7.55 -5.41 10.81
C ILE A 256 8.99 -4.94 11.13
N VAL A 257 9.24 -3.66 11.38
CA VAL A 257 10.60 -3.16 11.64
C VAL A 257 11.25 -3.83 12.87
N PRO A 258 10.58 -4.04 14.02
CA PRO A 258 11.18 -4.80 15.14
C PRO A 258 11.56 -6.24 14.76
N VAL A 259 10.77 -6.88 13.87
CA VAL A 259 11.10 -8.23 13.37
C VAL A 259 12.39 -8.18 12.52
N ILE A 260 12.56 -7.13 11.71
CA ILE A 260 13.79 -6.93 10.93
C ILE A 260 15.00 -6.74 11.84
N GLU A 261 14.86 -6.03 12.95
CA GLU A 261 15.93 -5.89 13.95
C GLU A 261 16.37 -7.24 14.50
N VAL A 262 15.40 -8.10 14.88
CA VAL A 262 15.66 -9.45 15.34
C VAL A 262 16.34 -10.29 14.25
N PHE A 263 15.89 -10.22 13.00
CA PHE A 263 16.48 -10.94 11.88
C PHE A 263 17.94 -10.57 11.67
N VAL A 264 18.25 -9.28 11.68
CA VAL A 264 19.62 -8.78 11.53
C VAL A 264 20.49 -9.16 12.73
N ALA A 265 19.95 -9.09 13.95
CA ALA A 265 20.65 -9.53 15.16
C ALA A 265 20.99 -11.03 15.14
N LYS A 266 20.16 -11.86 14.49
CA LYS A 266 20.38 -13.30 14.26
C LYS A 266 21.28 -13.62 13.06
N GLY A 267 21.81 -12.60 12.38
CA GLY A 267 22.79 -12.77 11.31
C GLY A 267 22.19 -12.90 9.91
N ILE A 268 20.89 -12.63 9.73
CA ILE A 268 20.29 -12.51 8.39
C ILE A 268 20.87 -11.27 7.70
N PRO A 269 21.29 -11.36 6.42
CA PRO A 269 21.82 -10.21 5.69
C PRO A 269 20.82 -9.06 5.63
N MET A 270 21.29 -7.84 5.83
CA MET A 270 20.46 -6.64 5.90
C MET A 270 19.56 -6.47 4.65
N GLY A 271 20.11 -6.73 3.46
CA GLY A 271 19.33 -6.62 2.22
C GLY A 271 18.23 -7.68 2.10
N THR A 272 18.44 -8.89 2.61
CA THR A 272 17.41 -9.93 2.66
C THR A 272 16.29 -9.51 3.63
N ALA A 273 16.64 -8.97 4.79
CA ALA A 273 15.69 -8.49 5.78
C ALA A 273 14.86 -7.31 5.25
N ILE A 274 15.50 -6.33 4.60
CA ILE A 274 14.80 -5.19 3.97
C ILE A 274 13.90 -5.66 2.83
N ALA A 275 14.37 -6.59 1.98
CA ALA A 275 13.55 -7.15 0.90
C ALA A 275 12.30 -7.87 1.44
N PHE A 276 12.46 -8.64 2.52
CA PHE A 276 11.34 -9.26 3.23
C PHE A 276 10.33 -8.22 3.71
N MET A 277 10.80 -7.16 4.39
CA MET A 277 9.93 -6.08 4.85
C MET A 277 9.16 -5.41 3.71
N MET A 278 9.88 -5.02 2.64
CA MET A 278 9.26 -4.40 1.47
C MET A 278 8.19 -5.30 0.86
N ALA A 279 8.42 -6.61 0.81
CA ALA A 279 7.49 -7.57 0.26
C ALA A 279 6.26 -7.78 1.17
N VAL A 280 6.44 -7.87 2.50
CA VAL A 280 5.32 -7.96 3.46
C VAL A 280 4.40 -6.75 3.35
N VAL A 281 4.98 -5.55 3.20
CA VAL A 281 4.21 -4.30 3.17
C VAL A 281 3.59 -4.05 1.79
N GLY A 282 4.28 -4.40 0.69
CA GLY A 282 3.89 -4.01 -0.67
C GLY A 282 3.35 -5.13 -1.56
N LEU A 283 3.49 -6.41 -1.17
CA LEU A 283 3.12 -7.57 -2.01
C LEU A 283 2.26 -8.60 -1.26
N SER A 284 1.62 -8.20 -0.19
CA SER A 284 0.83 -9.12 0.62
C SER A 284 -0.44 -9.61 -0.08
N LEU A 285 -0.88 -10.84 0.23
CA LEU A 285 -2.17 -11.36 -0.25
C LEU A 285 -3.35 -10.47 0.14
N PRO A 286 -3.42 -9.91 1.36
CA PRO A 286 -4.43 -8.92 1.71
C PRO A 286 -4.43 -7.71 0.76
N GLU A 287 -3.28 -7.19 0.38
CA GLU A 287 -3.18 -6.09 -0.57
C GLU A 287 -3.68 -6.49 -1.97
N ALA A 288 -3.34 -7.70 -2.44
CA ALA A 288 -3.85 -8.23 -3.70
C ALA A 288 -5.39 -8.30 -3.70
N THR A 289 -6.00 -8.71 -2.58
CA THR A 289 -7.46 -8.76 -2.46
C THR A 289 -8.09 -7.37 -2.50
N LEU A 290 -7.47 -6.37 -1.87
CA LEU A 290 -7.90 -4.98 -1.92
C LEU A 290 -7.81 -4.41 -3.35
N LEU A 291 -6.68 -4.63 -4.02
CA LEU A 291 -6.46 -4.19 -5.40
C LEU A 291 -7.40 -4.87 -6.41
N LYS A 292 -7.94 -6.06 -6.08
CA LYS A 292 -8.89 -6.77 -6.95
C LYS A 292 -10.13 -5.95 -7.30
N LYS A 293 -10.54 -5.03 -6.45
CA LYS A 293 -11.67 -4.13 -6.75
C LYS A 293 -11.36 -3.15 -7.89
N VAL A 294 -10.12 -2.72 -7.99
CA VAL A 294 -9.69 -1.70 -8.96
C VAL A 294 -8.95 -2.28 -10.17
N MET A 295 -8.40 -3.50 -10.03
CA MET A 295 -7.60 -4.18 -11.04
C MET A 295 -8.10 -5.60 -11.31
N THR A 296 -7.89 -6.10 -12.53
CA THR A 296 -8.09 -7.53 -12.84
C THR A 296 -6.95 -8.37 -12.25
N TRP A 297 -7.17 -9.68 -12.06
CA TRP A 297 -6.12 -10.60 -11.59
C TRP A 297 -4.87 -10.59 -12.48
N ARG A 298 -5.03 -10.39 -13.79
CA ARG A 298 -3.91 -10.27 -14.73
C ARG A 298 -3.07 -9.04 -14.43
N LEU A 299 -3.71 -7.89 -14.17
CA LEU A 299 -3.01 -6.66 -13.83
C LEU A 299 -2.31 -6.77 -12.47
N ILE A 300 -2.95 -7.38 -11.47
CA ILE A 300 -2.34 -7.62 -10.15
C ILE A 300 -1.10 -8.52 -10.29
N ALA A 301 -1.17 -9.59 -11.07
CA ALA A 301 -0.03 -10.49 -11.29
C ALA A 301 1.15 -9.76 -11.97
N ILE A 302 0.88 -8.93 -12.98
CA ILE A 302 1.90 -8.11 -13.66
C ILE A 302 2.49 -7.09 -12.68
N PHE A 303 1.66 -6.40 -11.92
CA PHE A 303 2.07 -5.41 -10.93
C PHE A 303 2.94 -6.05 -9.85
N PHE A 304 2.44 -7.12 -9.20
CA PHE A 304 3.19 -7.84 -8.17
C PHE A 304 4.48 -8.46 -8.69
N GLY A 305 4.44 -9.07 -9.87
CA GLY A 305 5.64 -9.63 -10.50
C GLY A 305 6.71 -8.58 -10.78
N THR A 306 6.30 -7.40 -11.27
CA THR A 306 7.22 -6.29 -11.53
C THR A 306 7.81 -5.75 -10.23
N VAL A 307 6.99 -5.53 -9.21
CA VAL A 307 7.44 -5.01 -7.91
C VAL A 307 8.33 -6.05 -7.20
N ALA A 308 7.95 -7.33 -7.19
CA ALA A 308 8.75 -8.41 -6.63
C ALA A 308 10.13 -8.51 -7.29
N PHE A 309 10.18 -8.43 -8.62
CA PHE A 309 11.45 -8.44 -9.35
C PHE A 309 12.38 -7.31 -8.90
N PHE A 310 11.86 -6.09 -8.77
CA PHE A 310 12.66 -4.96 -8.34
C PHE A 310 13.03 -5.02 -6.85
N ILE A 311 12.16 -5.55 -5.98
CA ILE A 311 12.49 -5.78 -4.57
C ILE A 311 13.63 -6.80 -4.45
N ILE A 312 13.60 -7.90 -5.20
CA ILE A 312 14.66 -8.90 -5.22
C ILE A 312 15.98 -8.28 -5.68
N LEU A 313 15.96 -7.51 -6.76
CA LEU A 313 17.14 -6.80 -7.25
C LEU A 313 17.72 -5.84 -6.21
N SER A 314 16.84 -5.06 -5.55
CA SER A 314 17.24 -4.15 -4.47
C SER A 314 17.80 -4.90 -3.27
N GLY A 315 17.25 -6.05 -2.89
CA GLY A 315 17.74 -6.88 -1.80
C GLY A 315 19.18 -7.38 -2.04
N TYR A 316 19.47 -7.84 -3.25
CA TYR A 316 20.84 -8.19 -3.61
C TYR A 316 21.79 -6.99 -3.61
N LEU A 317 21.33 -5.86 -4.15
CA LEU A 317 22.12 -4.63 -4.11
C LEU A 317 22.45 -4.19 -2.67
N PHE A 318 21.48 -4.29 -1.76
CA PHE A 318 21.69 -3.95 -0.35
C PHE A 318 22.66 -4.91 0.33
N ASN A 319 22.58 -6.21 0.05
CA ASN A 319 23.54 -7.18 0.58
C ASN A 319 24.97 -6.94 0.08
N PHE A 320 25.13 -6.23 -1.05
CA PHE A 320 26.45 -5.87 -1.58
C PHE A 320 26.97 -4.53 -0.98
N VAL A 321 26.08 -3.59 -0.66
CA VAL A 321 26.44 -2.23 -0.22
C VAL A 321 26.48 -2.08 1.30
N LEU A 322 25.67 -2.84 2.03
CA LEU A 322 25.54 -2.82 3.49
C LEU A 322 26.24 -3.99 4.15
#